data_fd227cffb42669d53a4a7b9b052caf27
#
_entry.id   fd227cffb42669d53a4a7b9b052caf27
#
_cell.length_a   1.000
_cell.length_b   1.000
_cell.length_c   1.000
_cell.angle_alpha   90.00
_cell.angle_beta   90.00
_cell.angle_gamma   90.00
#
_symmetry.space_group_name_H-M   'P 1'
#
loop_
_entity.id
_entity.type
_entity.pdbx_description
1 polymer ?
#
loop_
_entity_poly.entity_id
_entity_poly.type
_entity_poly.pdbx_seq_one_letter_code
_entity_poly.pdbx_strand_id
1 'polypeptide(L)'
;MERIWIYLINPILTSTLSSNVLGIRISNTHDAKLFAGISDPFIAGLYATYHVVHIVYTKAYNWHKSRESVQQGLTSDFMALLKKLGFEKINQWDSSIATVYPKGSAKYKSLLANGHAPFQNGSQQERISAATSLSLSIGADPSLAAVKTDIDAFVTELEDADTAQKGAFMEVEKASNDLEAARVAMAEEQYGNLGAMIKEYKKTPIKAAVYFDLKAIRKFKQIFFQNHVNKKSSRFIVERTVDDAAQATFSNIGDTVLRFYLSDKKTGEIGTTFLELAPNTDKTIFLSTLGDLSMLHFFMVQNLDTINKGEFTLEFL
;
A
#
# COMPACT_ATOMS: atom_id res chain seq x y z
N MET A 1 -21.12 -27.33 -1.36
CA MET A 1 -21.08 -26.20 -0.40
C MET A 1 -20.06 -25.12 -0.75
N GLU A 2 -19.00 -25.42 -1.48
CA GLU A 2 -17.86 -24.51 -1.77
C GLU A 2 -18.17 -23.28 -2.65
N ARG A 3 -19.21 -23.32 -3.49
CA ARG A 3 -19.57 -22.16 -4.36
C ARG A 3 -20.22 -21.00 -3.61
N ILE A 4 -20.70 -21.18 -2.40
CA ILE A 4 -21.35 -20.12 -1.60
C ILE A 4 -20.30 -19.17 -1.00
N TRP A 5 -19.10 -19.65 -0.73
CA TRP A 5 -17.96 -18.91 -0.16
C TRP A 5 -17.64 -17.60 -0.88
N ILE A 6 -17.55 -17.66 -2.21
CA ILE A 6 -17.18 -16.51 -3.05
C ILE A 6 -18.17 -15.36 -2.93
N TYR A 7 -19.43 -15.69 -2.60
CA TYR A 7 -20.48 -14.71 -2.41
C TYR A 7 -20.57 -14.18 -0.97
N LEU A 8 -19.84 -14.80 -0.03
CA LEU A 8 -19.81 -14.40 1.37
C LEU A 8 -18.65 -13.42 1.68
N ILE A 9 -17.71 -13.28 0.77
CA ILE A 9 -16.62 -12.29 0.92
C ILE A 9 -17.06 -10.98 0.29
N ASN A 10 -16.97 -9.89 1.08
CA ASN A 10 -17.23 -8.55 0.54
C ASN A 10 -16.14 -8.19 -0.49
N PRO A 11 -16.48 -8.17 -1.79
CA PRO A 11 -15.49 -7.95 -2.83
C PRO A 11 -14.90 -6.53 -2.83
N ILE A 12 -15.51 -5.59 -2.15
CA ILE A 12 -15.07 -4.20 -2.09
C ILE A 12 -14.02 -4.01 -0.98
N LEU A 13 -13.98 -4.93 0.00
CA LEU A 13 -13.00 -4.93 1.10
C LEU A 13 -11.68 -5.61 0.76
N THR A 14 -11.58 -6.30 -0.37
CA THR A 14 -10.36 -7.06 -0.70
C THR A 14 -9.17 -6.15 -0.99
N SER A 15 -7.95 -6.67 -0.75
CA SER A 15 -6.69 -5.93 -0.88
C SER A 15 -6.46 -5.30 -2.27
N THR A 16 -7.01 -5.90 -3.32
CA THR A 16 -6.90 -5.36 -4.69
C THR A 16 -7.77 -4.13 -4.94
N LEU A 17 -8.78 -3.93 -4.12
CA LEU A 17 -9.65 -2.75 -4.15
C LEU A 17 -9.33 -1.75 -3.03
N SER A 18 -8.32 -2.02 -2.21
CA SER A 18 -7.88 -1.11 -1.14
C SER A 18 -7.22 0.18 -1.65
N SER A 19 -6.90 0.26 -2.95
CA SER A 19 -6.46 1.53 -3.54
C SER A 19 -7.55 2.59 -3.37
N ASN A 20 -7.21 3.68 -2.69
CA ASN A 20 -8.12 4.80 -2.45
C ASN A 20 -8.74 5.34 -3.75
N VAL A 21 -7.97 5.36 -4.83
CA VAL A 21 -8.44 5.79 -6.16
C VAL A 21 -9.52 4.85 -6.69
N LEU A 22 -9.30 3.55 -6.59
CA LEU A 22 -10.26 2.56 -7.06
C LEU A 22 -11.54 2.57 -6.20
N GLY A 23 -11.38 2.71 -4.87
CA GLY A 23 -12.50 2.85 -3.95
C GLY A 23 -13.37 4.07 -4.27
N ILE A 24 -12.78 5.23 -4.51
CA ILE A 24 -13.50 6.44 -4.94
C ILE A 24 -14.27 6.19 -6.23
N ARG A 25 -13.68 5.57 -7.23
CA ARG A 25 -14.36 5.27 -8.50
C ARG A 25 -15.56 4.35 -8.30
N ILE A 26 -15.41 3.27 -7.53
CA ILE A 26 -16.49 2.32 -7.26
C ILE A 26 -17.61 2.99 -6.49
N SER A 27 -17.24 3.75 -5.45
CA SER A 27 -18.18 4.46 -4.59
C SER A 27 -18.98 5.50 -5.36
N ASN A 28 -18.32 6.37 -6.14
CA ASN A 28 -19.00 7.39 -6.96
C ASN A 28 -19.93 6.76 -8.00
N THR A 29 -19.51 5.65 -8.62
CA THR A 29 -20.32 4.98 -9.63
C THR A 29 -21.59 4.38 -9.01
N HIS A 30 -21.49 3.78 -7.83
CA HIS A 30 -22.63 3.20 -7.13
C HIS A 30 -23.61 4.29 -6.68
N ASP A 31 -23.11 5.37 -6.04
CA ASP A 31 -23.91 6.51 -5.62
C ASP A 31 -24.68 7.14 -6.78
N ALA A 32 -24.01 7.44 -7.89
CA ALA A 32 -24.62 8.03 -9.07
C ALA A 32 -25.71 7.13 -9.70
N LYS A 33 -25.48 5.81 -9.71
CA LYS A 33 -26.45 4.86 -10.27
C LYS A 33 -27.66 4.67 -9.36
N LEU A 34 -27.48 4.67 -8.03
CA LEU A 34 -28.60 4.69 -7.09
C LEU A 34 -29.42 5.97 -7.25
N PHE A 35 -28.74 7.13 -7.33
CA PHE A 35 -29.40 8.41 -7.54
C PHE A 35 -30.23 8.43 -8.83
N ALA A 36 -29.70 7.88 -9.92
CA ALA A 36 -30.45 7.78 -11.17
C ALA A 36 -31.71 6.89 -11.07
N GLY A 37 -31.76 5.99 -10.10
CA GLY A 37 -32.86 5.07 -9.87
C GLY A 37 -33.86 5.48 -8.78
N ILE A 38 -33.73 6.66 -8.16
CA ILE A 38 -34.54 7.09 -6.98
C ILE A 38 -36.06 7.21 -7.23
N SER A 39 -36.51 7.14 -8.47
CA SER A 39 -37.95 7.02 -8.77
C SER A 39 -38.55 5.68 -8.32
N ASP A 40 -37.72 4.65 -8.12
CA ASP A 40 -38.10 3.40 -7.49
C ASP A 40 -37.96 3.55 -5.95
N PRO A 41 -39.04 3.38 -5.16
CA PRO A 41 -38.98 3.54 -3.69
C PRO A 41 -37.98 2.62 -3.02
N PHE A 42 -37.75 1.40 -3.55
CA PHE A 42 -36.75 0.48 -3.03
C PHE A 42 -35.32 1.04 -3.23
N ILE A 43 -35.03 1.51 -4.44
CA ILE A 43 -33.73 2.13 -4.76
C ILE A 43 -33.53 3.45 -3.98
N ALA A 44 -34.58 4.26 -3.81
CA ALA A 44 -34.54 5.47 -3.01
C ALA A 44 -34.14 5.18 -1.55
N GLY A 45 -34.64 4.09 -0.97
CA GLY A 45 -34.24 3.64 0.37
C GLY A 45 -32.77 3.28 0.45
N LEU A 46 -32.25 2.52 -0.51
CA LEU A 46 -30.81 2.16 -0.59
C LEU A 46 -29.92 3.39 -0.80
N TYR A 47 -30.36 4.33 -1.65
CA TYR A 47 -29.65 5.59 -1.85
C TYR A 47 -29.54 6.41 -0.57
N ALA A 48 -30.63 6.53 0.19
CA ALA A 48 -30.66 7.35 1.40
C ALA A 48 -29.63 6.89 2.45
N THR A 49 -29.43 5.59 2.63
CA THR A 49 -28.43 5.04 3.56
C THR A 49 -27.01 5.11 2.97
N TYR A 50 -26.84 4.69 1.71
CA TYR A 50 -25.54 4.64 1.07
C TYR A 50 -24.92 6.03 0.87
N HIS A 51 -25.70 7.00 0.44
CA HIS A 51 -25.22 8.37 0.17
C HIS A 51 -24.55 9.01 1.39
N VAL A 52 -25.02 8.72 2.59
CA VAL A 52 -24.43 9.22 3.84
C VAL A 52 -22.99 8.69 4.00
N VAL A 53 -22.78 7.39 3.88
CA VAL A 53 -21.44 6.78 4.03
C VAL A 53 -20.54 7.14 2.86
N HIS A 54 -21.08 7.30 1.66
CA HIS A 54 -20.36 7.79 0.49
C HIS A 54 -19.80 9.20 0.71
N ILE A 55 -20.60 10.15 1.25
CA ILE A 55 -20.14 11.50 1.58
C ILE A 55 -19.03 11.45 2.62
N VAL A 56 -19.18 10.65 3.68
CA VAL A 56 -18.15 10.51 4.73
C VAL A 56 -16.84 9.99 4.13
N TYR A 57 -16.91 8.96 3.30
CA TYR A 57 -15.73 8.40 2.63
C TYR A 57 -15.05 9.42 1.70
N THR A 58 -15.82 10.14 0.89
CA THR A 58 -15.28 11.15 -0.03
C THR A 58 -14.59 12.30 0.71
N LYS A 59 -15.18 12.75 1.84
CA LYS A 59 -14.56 13.76 2.71
C LYS A 59 -13.26 13.26 3.33
N ALA A 60 -13.24 12.04 3.86
CA ALA A 60 -12.04 11.43 4.43
C ALA A 60 -10.93 11.28 3.39
N TYR A 61 -11.27 10.86 2.17
CA TYR A 61 -10.32 10.76 1.05
C TYR A 61 -9.70 12.12 0.71
N ASN A 62 -10.52 13.16 0.53
CA ASN A 62 -10.03 14.50 0.20
C ASN A 62 -9.19 15.08 1.34
N TRP A 63 -9.57 14.83 2.59
CA TRP A 63 -8.82 15.23 3.76
C TRP A 63 -7.43 14.55 3.81
N HIS A 64 -7.37 13.25 3.61
CA HIS A 64 -6.11 12.52 3.52
C HIS A 64 -5.19 13.08 2.43
N LYS A 65 -5.71 13.33 1.22
CA LYS A 65 -4.95 13.95 0.14
C LYS A 65 -4.43 15.34 0.48
N SER A 66 -5.22 16.13 1.17
CA SER A 66 -4.79 17.45 1.66
C SER A 66 -3.63 17.34 2.67
N ARG A 67 -3.71 16.39 3.63
CA ARG A 67 -2.64 16.16 4.61
C ARG A 67 -1.34 15.66 3.95
N GLU A 68 -1.44 14.73 2.98
CA GLU A 68 -0.28 14.30 2.18
C GLU A 68 0.43 15.48 1.50
N SER A 69 -0.33 16.40 0.89
CA SER A 69 0.24 17.57 0.22
C SER A 69 0.94 18.52 1.19
N VAL A 70 0.34 18.76 2.37
CA VAL A 70 0.96 19.57 3.43
C VAL A 70 2.26 18.94 3.92
N GLN A 71 2.25 17.65 4.19
CA GLN A 71 3.42 16.90 4.65
C GLN A 71 4.57 16.94 3.62
N GLN A 72 4.26 16.78 2.33
CA GLN A 72 5.25 16.90 1.25
C GLN A 72 5.86 18.32 1.18
N GLY A 73 5.05 19.35 1.32
CA GLY A 73 5.51 20.74 1.38
C GLY A 73 6.48 20.98 2.54
N LEU A 74 6.07 20.64 3.76
CA LEU A 74 6.90 20.82 4.96
C LEU A 74 8.20 19.99 4.91
N THR A 75 8.15 18.80 4.31
CA THR A 75 9.36 18.00 4.08
C THR A 75 10.32 18.70 3.11
N SER A 76 9.80 19.27 2.04
CA SER A 76 10.59 20.03 1.07
C SER A 76 11.25 21.25 1.70
N ASP A 77 10.50 22.00 2.51
CA ASP A 77 10.98 23.21 3.19
C ASP A 77 12.09 22.86 4.20
N PHE A 78 11.89 21.83 5.01
CA PHE A 78 12.90 21.35 5.95
C PHE A 78 14.18 20.88 5.25
N MET A 79 14.07 20.14 4.15
CA MET A 79 15.23 19.72 3.36
C MET A 79 15.96 20.90 2.72
N ALA A 80 15.25 21.95 2.31
CA ALA A 80 15.85 23.17 1.82
C ALA A 80 16.65 23.91 2.92
N LEU A 81 16.13 23.97 4.15
CA LEU A 81 16.86 24.54 5.30
C LEU A 81 18.13 23.72 5.62
N LEU A 82 18.04 22.39 5.62
CA LEU A 82 19.22 21.54 5.82
C LEU A 82 20.27 21.73 4.71
N LYS A 83 19.84 21.91 3.47
CA LYS A 83 20.76 22.25 2.37
C LYS A 83 21.40 23.61 2.61
N LYS A 84 20.63 24.62 3.03
CA LYS A 84 21.13 25.97 3.37
C LYS A 84 22.15 25.91 4.50
N LEU A 85 21.91 25.09 5.56
CA LEU A 85 22.88 24.85 6.62
C LEU A 85 24.22 24.39 6.06
N GLY A 86 24.23 23.33 5.25
CA GLY A 86 25.45 22.66 4.80
C GLY A 86 26.25 23.41 3.75
N PHE A 87 25.65 24.33 3.00
CA PHE A 87 26.31 25.00 1.87
C PHE A 87 26.41 26.53 1.99
N GLU A 88 25.46 27.14 2.68
CA GLU A 88 25.42 28.60 2.80
C GLU A 88 25.83 29.05 4.21
N LYS A 89 25.07 28.63 5.22
CA LYS A 89 25.26 29.09 6.61
C LYS A 89 26.63 28.72 7.17
N ILE A 90 27.06 27.47 6.98
CA ILE A 90 28.40 27.05 7.49
C ILE A 90 29.54 27.82 6.83
N ASN A 91 29.45 28.14 5.52
CA ASN A 91 30.46 28.94 4.85
C ASN A 91 30.50 30.40 5.37
N GLN A 92 29.32 30.96 5.65
CA GLN A 92 29.17 32.30 6.23
C GLN A 92 29.76 32.35 7.64
N TRP A 93 29.43 31.37 8.49
CA TRP A 93 29.94 31.27 9.86
C TRP A 93 31.44 31.01 9.89
N ASP A 94 31.96 30.09 9.07
CA ASP A 94 33.42 29.84 8.93
C ASP A 94 34.18 31.13 8.55
N SER A 95 33.68 31.86 7.56
CA SER A 95 34.30 33.14 7.12
C SER A 95 34.32 34.16 8.26
N SER A 96 33.22 34.31 9.01
CA SER A 96 33.10 35.23 10.12
C SER A 96 34.01 34.83 11.29
N ILE A 97 34.08 33.53 11.63
CA ILE A 97 34.99 33.01 12.66
C ILE A 97 36.45 33.22 12.25
N ALA A 98 36.82 32.95 10.96
CA ALA A 98 38.15 33.11 10.46
C ALA A 98 38.61 34.57 10.43
N THR A 99 37.72 35.54 10.34
CA THR A 99 38.01 36.97 10.43
C THR A 99 38.47 37.35 11.86
N VAL A 100 37.89 36.73 12.87
CA VAL A 100 38.25 36.97 14.30
C VAL A 100 39.44 36.10 14.73
N TYR A 101 39.38 34.83 14.35
CA TYR A 101 40.42 33.82 14.69
C TYR A 101 40.96 33.17 13.44
N PRO A 102 42.23 33.45 13.05
CA PRO A 102 42.84 32.86 11.86
C PRO A 102 42.73 31.32 11.84
N LYS A 103 42.50 30.74 10.67
CA LYS A 103 42.28 29.28 10.46
C LYS A 103 43.36 28.36 11.09
N GLY A 104 44.56 28.85 11.34
CA GLY A 104 45.61 28.09 12.03
C GLY A 104 45.55 28.13 13.57
N SER A 105 44.75 29.04 14.15
CA SER A 105 44.75 29.28 15.62
C SER A 105 44.08 28.12 16.36
N ALA A 106 44.48 27.93 17.64
CA ALA A 106 43.93 26.91 18.53
C ALA A 106 42.39 27.13 18.72
N LYS A 107 41.98 28.40 18.88
CA LYS A 107 40.56 28.76 19.04
C LYS A 107 39.70 28.41 17.80
N TYR A 108 40.18 28.76 16.60
CA TYR A 108 39.51 28.38 15.37
C TYR A 108 39.35 26.85 15.25
N LYS A 109 40.46 26.10 15.49
CA LYS A 109 40.43 24.63 15.47
C LYS A 109 39.51 24.00 16.50
N SER A 110 39.33 24.62 17.67
CA SER A 110 38.39 24.14 18.66
C SER A 110 36.93 24.37 18.30
N LEU A 111 36.64 25.41 17.51
CA LEU A 111 35.26 25.71 17.04
C LEU A 111 34.87 24.85 15.84
N LEU A 112 35.78 24.63 14.89
CA LEU A 112 35.56 23.90 13.64
C LEU A 112 36.55 22.74 13.48
N ALA A 113 36.63 21.87 14.50
CA ALA A 113 37.62 20.77 14.52
C ALA A 113 37.47 19.80 13.35
N ASN A 114 36.27 19.54 12.91
CA ASN A 114 35.94 18.65 11.78
C ASN A 114 35.52 19.42 10.53
N GLY A 115 35.85 20.73 10.46
CA GLY A 115 35.46 21.60 9.34
C GLY A 115 33.94 21.62 9.10
N HIS A 116 33.52 21.57 7.86
CA HIS A 116 32.12 21.65 7.44
C HIS A 116 31.41 20.30 7.42
N ALA A 117 32.14 19.18 7.51
CA ALA A 117 31.59 17.84 7.34
C ALA A 117 30.39 17.51 8.26
N PRO A 118 30.39 17.90 9.56
CA PRO A 118 29.25 17.62 10.45
C PRO A 118 27.96 18.35 10.06
N PHE A 119 28.04 19.47 9.34
CA PHE A 119 26.89 20.25 8.89
C PHE A 119 26.33 19.76 7.56
N GLN A 120 27.13 19.02 6.79
CA GLN A 120 26.80 18.54 5.44
C GLN A 120 26.39 17.07 5.43
N ASN A 121 27.00 16.26 6.30
CA ASN A 121 26.85 14.81 6.32
C ASN A 121 26.19 14.33 7.61
N GLY A 122 25.64 13.12 7.57
CA GLY A 122 24.94 12.52 8.67
C GLY A 122 23.42 12.69 8.62
N SER A 123 22.75 12.21 9.66
CA SER A 123 21.31 12.35 9.81
C SER A 123 20.90 13.82 9.99
N GLN A 124 19.64 14.11 9.79
CA GLN A 124 19.06 15.44 10.00
C GLN A 124 19.37 15.97 11.40
N GLN A 125 19.16 15.11 12.43
CA GLN A 125 19.38 15.45 13.83
C GLN A 125 20.88 15.69 14.15
N GLU A 126 21.79 14.91 13.57
CA GLU A 126 23.24 15.11 13.75
C GLU A 126 23.69 16.45 13.18
N ARG A 127 23.15 16.86 12.05
CA ARG A 127 23.47 18.15 11.42
C ARG A 127 22.96 19.33 12.24
N ILE A 128 21.75 19.25 12.78
CA ILE A 128 21.21 20.27 13.70
C ILE A 128 22.07 20.32 14.98
N SER A 129 22.40 19.16 15.55
CA SER A 129 23.25 19.07 16.74
C SER A 129 24.64 19.65 16.51
N ALA A 130 25.20 19.54 15.31
CA ALA A 130 26.48 20.17 14.95
C ALA A 130 26.39 21.71 15.00
N ALA A 131 25.30 22.30 14.49
CA ALA A 131 25.08 23.74 14.58
C ALA A 131 24.90 24.20 16.03
N THR A 132 24.09 23.49 16.81
CA THR A 132 23.90 23.76 18.24
C THR A 132 25.24 23.67 19.00
N SER A 133 26.05 22.65 18.72
CA SER A 133 27.37 22.47 19.35
C SER A 133 28.34 23.60 18.98
N LEU A 134 28.30 24.12 17.78
CA LEU A 134 29.08 25.27 17.37
C LEU A 134 28.67 26.52 18.18
N SER A 135 27.38 26.80 18.31
CA SER A 135 26.87 27.91 19.12
C SER A 135 27.33 27.80 20.59
N LEU A 136 27.20 26.61 21.18
CA LEU A 136 27.65 26.36 22.54
C LEU A 136 29.18 26.53 22.72
N SER A 137 29.97 26.14 21.73
CA SER A 137 31.43 26.28 21.73
C SER A 137 31.90 27.72 21.59
N ILE A 138 31.14 28.56 20.91
CA ILE A 138 31.36 30.01 20.90
C ILE A 138 31.13 30.60 22.29
N GLY A 139 30.12 30.12 23.01
CA GLY A 139 29.83 30.52 24.38
C GLY A 139 29.54 32.01 24.53
N ALA A 140 30.19 32.67 25.47
CA ALA A 140 30.04 34.11 25.74
C ALA A 140 31.13 34.97 25.09
N ASP A 141 31.77 34.49 24.02
CA ASP A 141 32.81 35.23 23.31
C ASP A 141 32.21 36.49 22.63
N PRO A 142 32.53 37.70 23.10
CA PRO A 142 31.92 38.91 22.60
C PRO A 142 32.31 39.20 21.17
N SER A 143 33.48 38.71 20.70
CA SER A 143 33.93 38.88 19.33
C SER A 143 33.16 38.07 18.28
N LEU A 144 32.45 37.03 18.74
CA LEU A 144 31.62 36.15 17.94
C LEU A 144 30.13 36.24 18.30
N ALA A 145 29.71 37.22 19.11
CA ALA A 145 28.33 37.36 19.57
C ALA A 145 27.30 37.42 18.41
N ALA A 146 27.63 38.14 17.34
CA ALA A 146 26.77 38.20 16.16
C ALA A 146 26.65 36.86 15.42
N VAL A 147 27.74 36.10 15.32
CA VAL A 147 27.76 34.76 14.70
C VAL A 147 26.92 33.81 15.54
N LYS A 148 27.08 33.84 16.86
CA LYS A 148 26.28 33.03 17.79
C LYS A 148 24.79 33.31 17.64
N THR A 149 24.40 34.59 17.61
CA THR A 149 22.99 34.99 17.44
C THR A 149 22.42 34.44 16.13
N ASP A 150 23.17 34.51 15.01
CA ASP A 150 22.71 33.98 13.70
C ASP A 150 22.61 32.44 13.73
N ILE A 151 23.55 31.74 14.40
CA ILE A 151 23.48 30.28 14.57
C ILE A 151 22.23 29.92 15.40
N ASP A 152 22.03 30.55 16.56
CA ASP A 152 20.90 30.25 17.44
C ASP A 152 19.56 30.48 16.75
N ALA A 153 19.43 31.58 16.02
CA ALA A 153 18.22 31.85 15.24
C ALA A 153 17.98 30.80 14.15
N PHE A 154 19.02 30.39 13.44
CA PHE A 154 18.91 29.38 12.39
C PHE A 154 18.66 27.95 12.95
N VAL A 155 19.22 27.62 14.11
CA VAL A 155 18.93 26.37 14.81
C VAL A 155 17.45 26.31 15.21
N THR A 156 16.90 27.43 15.75
CA THR A 156 15.47 27.51 16.06
C THR A 156 14.61 27.30 14.81
N GLU A 157 14.97 27.95 13.68
CA GLU A 157 14.25 27.75 12.40
C GLU A 157 14.27 26.27 11.96
N LEU A 158 15.38 25.57 12.11
CA LEU A 158 15.51 24.14 11.80
C LEU A 158 14.68 23.25 12.74
N GLU A 159 14.69 23.53 14.04
CA GLU A 159 13.93 22.77 15.05
C GLU A 159 12.42 22.95 14.88
N ASP A 160 11.98 24.18 14.56
CA ASP A 160 10.57 24.48 14.26
C ASP A 160 10.12 23.73 12.98
N ALA A 161 10.95 23.73 11.93
CA ALA A 161 10.65 23.01 10.70
C ALA A 161 10.64 21.48 10.89
N ASP A 162 11.55 20.91 11.66
CA ASP A 162 11.56 19.49 12.04
C ASP A 162 10.29 19.12 12.82
N THR A 163 9.90 19.96 13.79
CA THR A 163 8.69 19.77 14.58
C THR A 163 7.43 19.82 13.71
N ALA A 164 7.35 20.80 12.82
CA ALA A 164 6.24 20.94 11.87
C ALA A 164 6.13 19.73 10.94
N GLN A 165 7.26 19.23 10.41
CA GLN A 165 7.31 18.04 9.57
C GLN A 165 6.82 16.80 10.33
N LYS A 166 7.31 16.57 11.56
CA LYS A 166 6.87 15.45 12.40
C LYS A 166 5.39 15.52 12.73
N GLY A 167 4.88 16.71 13.05
CA GLY A 167 3.45 16.93 13.26
C GLY A 167 2.61 16.59 12.02
N ALA A 168 3.09 16.97 10.84
CA ALA A 168 2.40 16.64 9.59
C ALA A 168 2.38 15.13 9.29
N PHE A 169 3.42 14.37 9.63
CA PHE A 169 3.40 12.91 9.52
C PHE A 169 2.32 12.28 10.40
N MET A 170 2.17 12.74 11.64
CA MET A 170 1.12 12.26 12.56
C MET A 170 -0.29 12.58 12.02
N GLU A 171 -0.47 13.76 11.42
CA GLU A 171 -1.75 14.15 10.82
C GLU A 171 -2.09 13.29 9.57
N VAL A 172 -1.09 12.92 8.75
CA VAL A 172 -1.29 11.98 7.63
C VAL A 172 -1.67 10.59 8.13
N GLU A 173 -1.01 10.08 9.17
CA GLU A 173 -1.32 8.79 9.77
C GLU A 173 -2.75 8.76 10.31
N LYS A 174 -3.16 9.79 11.05
CA LYS A 174 -4.54 9.94 11.54
C LYS A 174 -5.54 9.98 10.39
N ALA A 175 -5.29 10.81 9.38
CA ALA A 175 -6.16 10.91 8.21
C ALA A 175 -6.25 9.59 7.43
N SER A 176 -5.18 8.79 7.40
CA SER A 176 -5.16 7.45 6.80
C SER A 176 -6.06 6.47 7.56
N ASN A 177 -6.02 6.50 8.89
CA ASN A 177 -6.86 5.66 9.73
C ASN A 177 -8.35 6.04 9.59
N ASP A 178 -8.66 7.34 9.57
CA ASP A 178 -10.02 7.85 9.36
C ASP A 178 -10.56 7.47 7.98
N LEU A 179 -9.70 7.54 6.94
CA LEU A 179 -10.04 7.12 5.58
C LEU A 179 -10.32 5.62 5.51
N GLU A 180 -9.50 4.79 6.17
CA GLU A 180 -9.71 3.34 6.19
C GLU A 180 -11.01 2.97 6.90
N ALA A 181 -11.33 3.58 8.04
CA ALA A 181 -12.60 3.37 8.73
C ALA A 181 -13.80 3.75 7.84
N ALA A 182 -13.73 4.89 7.16
CA ALA A 182 -14.76 5.33 6.23
C ALA A 182 -14.88 4.40 5.01
N ARG A 183 -13.75 3.86 4.50
CA ARG A 183 -13.71 2.88 3.42
C ARG A 183 -14.43 1.58 3.80
N VAL A 184 -14.17 1.08 4.99
CA VAL A 184 -14.81 -0.14 5.49
C VAL A 184 -16.32 0.06 5.58
N ALA A 185 -16.77 1.14 6.22
CA ALA A 185 -18.21 1.43 6.36
C ALA A 185 -18.91 1.58 5.00
N MET A 186 -18.29 2.27 4.04
CA MET A 186 -18.80 2.42 2.68
C MET A 186 -18.90 1.06 1.96
N ALA A 187 -17.87 0.23 2.09
CA ALA A 187 -17.82 -1.07 1.43
C ALA A 187 -18.82 -2.07 2.02
N GLU A 188 -19.05 -2.01 3.33
CA GLU A 188 -20.07 -2.83 4.02
C GLU A 188 -21.48 -2.44 3.58
N GLU A 189 -21.79 -1.14 3.52
CA GLU A 189 -23.10 -0.66 3.07
C GLU A 189 -23.33 -1.01 1.58
N GLN A 190 -22.32 -0.84 0.74
CA GLN A 190 -22.41 -1.22 -0.68
C GLN A 190 -22.64 -2.73 -0.87
N TYR A 191 -22.02 -3.54 -0.03
CA TYR A 191 -22.25 -4.99 -0.04
C TYR A 191 -23.65 -5.35 0.51
N GLY A 192 -24.12 -4.65 1.52
CA GLY A 192 -25.48 -4.74 2.02
C GLY A 192 -26.51 -4.43 0.92
N ASN A 193 -26.29 -3.37 0.14
CA ASN A 193 -27.11 -3.01 -1.01
C ASN A 193 -27.14 -4.11 -2.06
N LEU A 194 -26.01 -4.77 -2.33
CA LEU A 194 -25.97 -5.92 -3.25
C LEU A 194 -26.87 -7.05 -2.75
N GLY A 195 -26.79 -7.39 -1.48
CA GLY A 195 -27.63 -8.42 -0.86
C GLY A 195 -29.13 -8.08 -0.94
N ALA A 196 -29.49 -6.83 -0.62
CA ALA A 196 -30.85 -6.33 -0.71
C ALA A 196 -31.41 -6.38 -2.15
N MET A 197 -30.62 -5.96 -3.14
CA MET A 197 -30.99 -6.01 -4.56
C MET A 197 -31.14 -7.44 -5.08
N ILE A 198 -30.26 -8.37 -4.68
CA ILE A 198 -30.40 -9.80 -5.06
C ILE A 198 -31.70 -10.37 -4.48
N LYS A 199 -32.06 -10.02 -3.25
CA LYS A 199 -33.32 -10.44 -2.62
C LYS A 199 -34.54 -9.87 -3.36
N GLU A 200 -34.52 -8.58 -3.69
CA GLU A 200 -35.61 -7.89 -4.42
C GLU A 200 -35.78 -8.44 -5.84
N TYR A 201 -34.68 -8.54 -6.58
CA TYR A 201 -34.66 -9.01 -7.96
C TYR A 201 -34.43 -10.52 -8.12
N LYS A 202 -34.88 -11.34 -7.15
CA LYS A 202 -34.63 -12.80 -7.09
C LYS A 202 -34.94 -13.56 -8.38
N LYS A 203 -35.91 -13.09 -9.19
CA LYS A 203 -36.27 -13.68 -10.50
C LYS A 203 -35.38 -13.20 -11.64
N THR A 204 -34.72 -12.06 -11.50
CA THR A 204 -33.89 -11.41 -12.51
C THR A 204 -32.66 -10.74 -11.86
N PRO A 205 -31.75 -11.51 -11.22
CA PRO A 205 -30.64 -10.94 -10.43
C PRO A 205 -29.71 -10.03 -11.23
N ILE A 206 -29.68 -10.19 -12.55
CA ILE A 206 -28.87 -9.33 -13.44
C ILE A 206 -29.26 -7.84 -13.34
N LYS A 207 -30.48 -7.53 -12.89
CA LYS A 207 -30.92 -6.15 -12.65
C LYS A 207 -30.09 -5.47 -11.55
N ALA A 208 -29.63 -6.21 -10.55
CA ALA A 208 -28.75 -5.68 -9.51
C ALA A 208 -27.41 -5.21 -10.09
N ALA A 209 -26.92 -5.89 -11.13
CA ALA A 209 -25.61 -5.59 -11.73
C ALA A 209 -25.52 -4.18 -12.35
N VAL A 210 -26.64 -3.58 -12.72
CA VAL A 210 -26.72 -2.24 -13.30
C VAL A 210 -26.20 -1.19 -12.32
N TYR A 211 -26.37 -1.40 -11.03
CA TYR A 211 -26.01 -0.44 -9.97
C TYR A 211 -24.53 -0.50 -9.53
N PHE A 212 -23.75 -1.44 -10.07
CA PHE A 212 -22.35 -1.62 -9.69
C PHE A 212 -21.38 -1.38 -10.86
N ASP A 213 -20.13 -0.96 -10.58
CA ASP A 213 -19.04 -0.97 -11.56
C ASP A 213 -18.39 -2.37 -11.60
N LEU A 214 -19.06 -3.29 -12.28
CA LEU A 214 -18.58 -4.68 -12.39
C LEU A 214 -17.20 -4.79 -13.07
N LYS A 215 -16.81 -3.82 -13.92
CA LYS A 215 -15.50 -3.83 -14.55
C LYS A 215 -14.40 -3.50 -13.55
N ALA A 216 -14.66 -2.59 -12.65
CA ALA A 216 -13.73 -2.26 -11.57
C ALA A 216 -13.67 -3.40 -10.54
N ILE A 217 -14.82 -3.96 -10.15
CA ILE A 217 -14.92 -5.08 -9.21
C ILE A 217 -14.27 -6.35 -9.78
N ARG A 218 -14.39 -6.62 -11.08
CA ARG A 218 -13.78 -7.80 -11.75
C ARG A 218 -12.26 -7.75 -11.90
N LYS A 219 -11.61 -6.64 -11.60
CA LYS A 219 -10.14 -6.55 -11.57
C LYS A 219 -9.52 -7.18 -10.30
N PHE A 220 -10.25 -8.06 -9.64
CA PHE A 220 -9.69 -8.90 -8.60
C PHE A 220 -8.48 -9.68 -9.12
N LYS A 221 -7.41 -9.71 -8.35
CA LYS A 221 -6.54 -10.87 -8.39
C LYS A 221 -7.43 -12.04 -8.00
N GLN A 222 -7.83 -12.83 -8.98
CA GLN A 222 -8.62 -14.02 -8.73
C GLN A 222 -7.79 -14.90 -7.78
N ILE A 223 -8.27 -15.05 -6.54
CA ILE A 223 -7.61 -15.90 -5.54
C ILE A 223 -8.08 -17.34 -5.64
N PHE A 224 -9.20 -17.56 -6.31
CA PHE A 224 -9.82 -18.86 -6.52
C PHE A 224 -9.93 -19.18 -8.00
N PHE A 225 -9.44 -20.35 -8.39
CA PHE A 225 -9.46 -20.87 -9.75
C PHE A 225 -10.13 -22.22 -9.76
N GLN A 226 -11.18 -22.38 -10.55
CA GLN A 226 -11.84 -23.66 -10.81
C GLN A 226 -11.83 -23.93 -12.31
N ASN A 227 -11.34 -25.09 -12.71
CA ASN A 227 -11.31 -25.46 -14.12
C ASN A 227 -11.13 -26.98 -14.25
N HIS A 228 -10.94 -27.41 -15.51
CA HIS A 228 -10.60 -28.80 -15.83
C HIS A 228 -9.29 -28.86 -16.62
N VAL A 229 -8.64 -29.99 -16.55
CA VAL A 229 -7.48 -30.35 -17.38
C VAL A 229 -7.82 -31.58 -18.22
N ASN A 230 -7.54 -31.52 -19.50
CA ASN A 230 -7.82 -32.64 -20.41
C ASN A 230 -6.97 -33.87 -20.07
N LYS A 231 -7.40 -35.03 -20.55
CA LYS A 231 -6.65 -36.26 -20.45
C LYS A 231 -5.26 -36.10 -21.08
N LYS A 232 -4.25 -36.73 -20.48
CA LYS A 232 -2.84 -36.72 -20.92
C LYS A 232 -2.32 -35.32 -21.23
N SER A 233 -2.70 -34.32 -20.46
CA SER A 233 -2.27 -32.95 -20.71
C SER A 233 -1.90 -32.18 -19.45
N SER A 234 -1.13 -31.12 -19.66
CA SER A 234 -0.89 -30.07 -18.66
C SER A 234 -1.67 -28.82 -19.02
N ARG A 235 -2.06 -28.06 -18.01
CA ARG A 235 -2.77 -26.81 -18.15
C ARG A 235 -2.18 -25.74 -17.28
N PHE A 236 -2.00 -24.56 -17.85
CA PHE A 236 -1.71 -23.33 -17.13
C PHE A 236 -2.96 -22.88 -16.34
N ILE A 237 -2.78 -22.57 -15.06
CA ILE A 237 -3.84 -22.07 -14.18
C ILE A 237 -3.74 -20.55 -14.08
N VAL A 238 -2.62 -20.03 -13.58
CA VAL A 238 -2.39 -18.61 -13.34
C VAL A 238 -0.90 -18.30 -13.26
N GLU A 239 -0.54 -17.08 -13.65
CA GLU A 239 0.76 -16.46 -13.40
C GLU A 239 0.67 -15.57 -12.18
N ARG A 240 1.49 -15.84 -11.16
CA ARG A 240 1.45 -15.07 -9.92
C ARG A 240 2.80 -15.07 -9.22
N THR A 241 3.27 -13.88 -8.89
CA THR A 241 4.40 -13.70 -7.97
C THR A 241 3.85 -13.73 -6.54
N VAL A 242 4.44 -14.55 -5.70
CA VAL A 242 4.09 -14.75 -4.29
C VAL A 242 5.36 -14.77 -3.46
N ASP A 243 5.26 -14.53 -2.16
CA ASP A 243 6.38 -14.66 -1.22
C ASP A 243 6.48 -16.09 -0.65
N ASP A 244 7.58 -16.37 0.07
CA ASP A 244 7.86 -17.69 0.63
C ASP A 244 6.89 -18.11 1.74
N ALA A 245 6.18 -17.16 2.36
CA ALA A 245 5.17 -17.39 3.38
C ALA A 245 3.78 -17.68 2.79
N ALA A 246 3.60 -17.46 1.47
CA ALA A 246 2.33 -17.66 0.81
C ALA A 246 1.88 -19.12 0.86
N GLN A 247 0.60 -19.31 1.13
CA GLN A 247 -0.04 -20.61 1.15
C GLN A 247 -1.14 -20.68 0.09
N ALA A 248 -1.42 -21.88 -0.37
CA ALA A 248 -2.56 -22.16 -1.22
C ALA A 248 -3.17 -23.52 -0.92
N THR A 249 -4.49 -23.60 -1.11
CA THR A 249 -5.23 -24.88 -1.09
C THR A 249 -5.42 -25.36 -2.52
N PHE A 250 -4.91 -26.54 -2.80
CA PHE A 250 -5.12 -27.26 -4.04
C PHE A 250 -6.16 -28.34 -3.79
N SER A 251 -7.19 -28.41 -4.63
CA SER A 251 -8.21 -29.45 -4.51
C SER A 251 -8.37 -30.16 -5.85
N ASN A 252 -8.38 -31.46 -5.81
CA ASN A 252 -8.80 -32.32 -6.89
C ASN A 252 -10.26 -32.72 -6.65
N ILE A 253 -11.16 -32.15 -7.44
CA ILE A 253 -12.62 -32.37 -7.31
C ILE A 253 -13.16 -33.34 -8.35
N GLY A 254 -12.26 -33.95 -9.13
CA GLY A 254 -12.58 -34.94 -10.15
C GLY A 254 -12.18 -36.35 -9.76
N ASP A 255 -12.33 -37.28 -10.70
CA ASP A 255 -12.13 -38.72 -10.50
C ASP A 255 -10.73 -39.21 -10.94
N THR A 256 -9.81 -38.33 -11.32
CA THR A 256 -8.46 -38.68 -11.80
C THR A 256 -7.39 -38.14 -10.84
N VAL A 257 -6.21 -38.75 -10.81
CA VAL A 257 -5.06 -38.21 -10.08
C VAL A 257 -4.51 -36.99 -10.79
N LEU A 258 -4.30 -35.89 -10.05
CA LEU A 258 -3.76 -34.63 -10.56
C LEU A 258 -2.44 -34.27 -9.91
N ARG A 259 -1.53 -33.67 -10.70
CA ARG A 259 -0.26 -33.12 -10.23
C ARG A 259 -0.23 -31.62 -10.42
N PHE A 260 0.01 -30.90 -9.33
CA PHE A 260 0.18 -29.45 -9.33
C PHE A 260 1.66 -29.12 -9.18
N TYR A 261 2.14 -28.17 -9.99
CA TYR A 261 3.55 -27.77 -9.98
C TYR A 261 3.72 -26.31 -10.41
N LEU A 262 4.92 -25.77 -10.17
CA LEU A 262 5.33 -24.46 -10.64
C LEU A 262 6.24 -24.59 -11.86
N SER A 263 6.21 -23.58 -12.73
CA SER A 263 7.05 -23.49 -13.92
C SER A 263 7.56 -22.06 -14.12
N ASP A 264 8.62 -21.94 -14.89
CA ASP A 264 9.18 -20.67 -15.38
C ASP A 264 8.43 -20.09 -16.59
N LYS A 265 7.50 -20.84 -17.19
CA LYS A 265 6.71 -20.45 -18.37
C LYS A 265 5.37 -21.17 -18.47
N LYS A 266 4.43 -20.59 -19.22
CA LYS A 266 3.05 -21.10 -19.39
C LYS A 266 2.95 -22.48 -20.05
N THR A 267 3.99 -22.93 -20.73
CA THR A 267 4.07 -24.24 -21.41
C THR A 267 5.13 -25.12 -20.79
N GLY A 268 5.53 -24.83 -19.53
CA GLY A 268 6.57 -25.56 -18.85
C GLY A 268 6.18 -27.01 -18.59
N GLU A 269 7.14 -27.91 -18.76
CA GLU A 269 6.99 -29.31 -18.38
C GLU A 269 7.09 -29.47 -16.87
N ILE A 270 6.52 -30.56 -16.34
CA ILE A 270 6.59 -30.87 -14.93
C ILE A 270 8.06 -31.18 -14.55
N GLY A 271 8.53 -30.48 -13.50
CA GLY A 271 9.85 -30.75 -12.91
C GLY A 271 9.81 -31.92 -11.92
N THR A 272 10.85 -32.00 -11.11
CA THR A 272 10.97 -33.04 -10.07
C THR A 272 10.08 -32.77 -8.86
N THR A 273 9.64 -31.54 -8.67
CA THR A 273 8.84 -31.12 -7.52
C THR A 273 7.40 -30.84 -7.94
N PHE A 274 6.46 -31.55 -7.35
CA PHE A 274 5.03 -31.39 -7.58
C PHE A 274 4.23 -31.89 -6.38
N LEU A 275 2.98 -31.40 -6.26
CA LEU A 275 1.97 -31.92 -5.34
C LEU A 275 1.05 -32.86 -6.12
N GLU A 276 1.01 -34.13 -5.73
CA GLU A 276 0.06 -35.10 -6.27
C GLU A 276 -1.16 -35.21 -5.37
N LEU A 277 -2.34 -35.15 -5.95
CA LEU A 277 -3.61 -35.26 -5.25
C LEU A 277 -4.44 -36.43 -5.85
N ALA A 278 -4.87 -37.33 -4.98
CA ALA A 278 -5.86 -38.35 -5.33
C ALA A 278 -7.25 -37.73 -5.65
N PRO A 279 -8.14 -38.45 -6.30
CA PRO A 279 -9.51 -38.02 -6.54
C PRO A 279 -10.22 -37.55 -5.25
N ASN A 280 -10.97 -36.46 -5.34
CA ASN A 280 -11.79 -35.89 -4.24
C ASN A 280 -10.99 -35.59 -2.97
N THR A 281 -9.72 -35.16 -3.13
CA THR A 281 -8.86 -34.71 -2.01
C THR A 281 -8.41 -33.28 -2.20
N ASP A 282 -8.10 -32.64 -1.07
CA ASP A 282 -7.49 -31.31 -1.03
C ASP A 282 -6.28 -31.28 -0.10
N LYS A 283 -5.42 -30.28 -0.31
CA LYS A 283 -4.27 -30.05 0.55
C LYS A 283 -3.86 -28.58 0.52
N THR A 284 -3.69 -28.01 1.70
CA THR A 284 -3.07 -26.69 1.88
C THR A 284 -1.58 -26.85 2.14
N ILE A 285 -0.77 -26.11 1.37
CA ILE A 285 0.69 -26.13 1.50
C ILE A 285 1.28 -24.73 1.42
N PHE A 286 2.50 -24.56 1.96
CA PHE A 286 3.34 -23.41 1.60
C PHE A 286 3.82 -23.57 0.17
N LEU A 287 3.70 -22.52 -0.63
CA LEU A 287 4.02 -22.56 -2.06
C LEU A 287 5.52 -22.76 -2.32
N SER A 288 6.38 -22.36 -1.39
CA SER A 288 7.82 -22.64 -1.41
C SER A 288 8.16 -24.13 -1.43
N THR A 289 7.23 -25.00 -1.01
CA THR A 289 7.41 -26.46 -1.11
C THR A 289 7.33 -27.00 -2.54
N LEU A 290 6.81 -26.21 -3.49
CA LEU A 290 6.73 -26.56 -4.91
C LEU A 290 7.93 -26.07 -5.73
N GLY A 291 8.84 -25.29 -5.15
CA GLY A 291 10.04 -24.81 -5.80
C GLY A 291 10.43 -23.38 -5.44
N ASP A 292 11.41 -22.84 -6.14
CA ASP A 292 11.91 -21.48 -5.95
C ASP A 292 10.92 -20.45 -6.51
N LEU A 293 10.23 -19.72 -5.62
CA LEU A 293 9.21 -18.74 -5.96
C LEU A 293 9.78 -17.45 -6.59
N SER A 294 11.09 -17.25 -6.54
CA SER A 294 11.74 -16.11 -7.23
C SER A 294 11.84 -16.33 -8.75
N MET A 295 11.80 -17.59 -9.19
CA MET A 295 11.96 -17.99 -10.59
C MET A 295 10.71 -18.63 -11.19
N LEU A 296 9.88 -19.28 -10.37
CA LEU A 296 8.74 -20.06 -10.81
C LEU A 296 7.43 -19.35 -10.47
N HIS A 297 6.80 -18.74 -11.49
CA HIS A 297 5.60 -17.89 -11.30
C HIS A 297 4.33 -18.46 -11.95
N PHE A 298 4.48 -19.54 -12.74
CA PHE A 298 3.37 -20.14 -13.47
C PHE A 298 2.87 -21.39 -12.74
N PHE A 299 1.65 -21.29 -12.21
CA PHE A 299 0.96 -22.40 -11.57
C PHE A 299 0.36 -23.29 -12.64
N MET A 300 0.67 -24.57 -12.58
CA MET A 300 0.33 -25.57 -13.58
C MET A 300 -0.37 -26.76 -12.94
N VAL A 301 -1.20 -27.44 -13.70
CA VAL A 301 -1.80 -28.73 -13.32
C VAL A 301 -1.62 -29.74 -14.45
N GLN A 302 -1.32 -30.98 -14.11
CA GLN A 302 -1.18 -32.08 -15.06
C GLN A 302 -2.15 -33.21 -14.72
N ASN A 303 -2.79 -33.76 -15.75
CA ASN A 303 -3.60 -34.96 -15.69
C ASN A 303 -2.91 -36.05 -16.51
N LEU A 304 -2.55 -37.16 -15.87
CA LEU A 304 -1.92 -38.33 -16.52
C LEU A 304 -2.95 -39.35 -17.01
N ASP A 305 -4.22 -39.21 -16.61
CA ASP A 305 -5.27 -40.12 -17.04
C ASP A 305 -5.44 -40.13 -18.55
N THR A 306 -5.65 -41.31 -19.12
CA THR A 306 -5.77 -41.49 -20.57
C THR A 306 -7.19 -41.40 -21.10
N ILE A 307 -8.17 -41.41 -20.20
CA ILE A 307 -9.59 -41.52 -20.52
C ILE A 307 -10.35 -40.28 -20.05
N ASN A 308 -10.17 -39.91 -18.79
CA ASN A 308 -11.00 -38.93 -18.12
C ASN A 308 -10.34 -37.54 -18.00
N LYS A 309 -11.15 -36.50 -17.97
CA LYS A 309 -10.71 -35.16 -17.61
C LYS A 309 -10.51 -35.06 -16.08
N GLY A 310 -9.54 -34.29 -15.66
CA GLY A 310 -9.39 -33.90 -14.27
C GLY A 310 -10.09 -32.58 -13.97
N GLU A 311 -10.73 -32.47 -12.82
CA GLU A 311 -11.34 -31.22 -12.35
C GLU A 311 -10.63 -30.77 -11.08
N PHE A 312 -10.35 -29.47 -10.99
CA PHE A 312 -9.56 -28.93 -9.88
C PHE A 312 -10.02 -27.55 -9.44
N THR A 313 -9.64 -27.21 -8.20
CA THR A 313 -9.63 -25.84 -7.72
C THR A 313 -8.25 -25.51 -7.14
N LEU A 314 -7.90 -24.22 -7.20
CA LEU A 314 -6.73 -23.62 -6.57
C LEU A 314 -7.17 -22.33 -5.88
N GLU A 315 -6.93 -22.24 -4.59
CA GLU A 315 -7.23 -21.06 -3.78
C GLU A 315 -5.96 -20.58 -3.08
N PHE A 316 -5.63 -19.30 -3.27
CA PHE A 316 -4.54 -18.62 -2.55
C PHE A 316 -5.05 -18.06 -1.23
N LEU A 317 -4.31 -18.29 -0.13
CA LEU A 317 -4.66 -17.85 1.21
C LEU A 317 -3.95 -16.57 1.63
#